data_eef1ce45fb167caa9615b56ea2c91251
#
_entry.id   eef1ce45fb167caa9615b56ea2c91251
#
_cell.length_a   1.000
_cell.length_b   1.000
_cell.length_c   1.000
_cell.angle_alpha   90.00
_cell.angle_beta   90.00
_cell.angle_gamma   90.00
#
_symmetry.space_group_name_H-M   'P 1'
#
loop_
_entity.id
_entity.type
_entity.pdbx_description
1 polymer ?
#
loop_
_entity_poly.entity_id
_entity_poly.type
_entity_poly.pdbx_seq_one_letter_code
_entity_poly.pdbx_strand_id
1 'polypeptide(L)'
;MAGGFASSFSAAADSNRASVLVAFFALLALLFFGRLFYLQVIVSGQYSAMAQETRTVSFDTTPRRGTIYDRNGTVLATSVDATTIYANPAEVDDPAGEAAKLAEVLGGEAADYQEKLSQESTTFVYLKRQADVEVAAQVKQLGLKGVYFIADTRREYPCGRIGG
;
A
#
# COMPACT_ATOMS: atom_id res chain seq x y z
N MET A 1 40.17 17.89 71.75
CA MET A 1 38.78 17.59 71.44
C MET A 1 38.20 18.68 70.54
N ALA A 2 38.46 18.64 69.24
CA ALA A 2 37.85 19.59 68.27
C ALA A 2 37.94 18.95 66.89
N GLY A 3 37.03 18.04 66.61
CA GLY A 3 37.01 17.32 65.31
C GLY A 3 35.68 16.81 64.86
N GLY A 4 34.57 17.19 65.52
CA GLY A 4 33.27 16.58 65.27
C GLY A 4 32.25 17.47 64.58
N PHE A 5 32.44 18.77 64.35
CA PHE A 5 31.43 19.70 63.90
C PHE A 5 31.46 20.01 62.40
N ALA A 6 32.53 19.72 61.70
CA ALA A 6 32.67 20.05 60.28
C ALA A 6 32.08 19.00 59.30
N SER A 7 31.92 17.74 59.74
CA SER A 7 31.38 16.66 58.86
C SER A 7 29.88 16.64 58.72
N SER A 8 29.14 17.23 59.67
CA SER A 8 27.66 17.26 59.63
C SER A 8 27.08 18.30 58.64
N PHE A 9 27.84 19.38 58.37
CA PHE A 9 27.37 20.45 57.45
C PHE A 9 27.54 20.08 55.99
N SER A 10 28.55 19.28 55.63
CA SER A 10 28.72 18.85 54.24
C SER A 10 27.69 17.79 53.79
N ALA A 11 27.33 16.89 54.69
CA ALA A 11 26.32 15.86 54.40
C ALA A 11 24.90 16.43 54.20
N ALA A 12 24.54 17.50 54.89
CA ALA A 12 23.24 18.18 54.74
C ALA A 12 23.18 19.00 53.42
N ALA A 13 24.27 19.60 52.98
CA ALA A 13 24.36 20.33 51.73
C ALA A 13 24.32 19.39 50.51
N ASP A 14 24.93 18.21 50.58
CA ASP A 14 24.91 17.20 49.52
C ASP A 14 23.54 16.51 49.42
N SER A 15 22.85 16.29 50.57
CA SER A 15 21.48 15.75 50.55
C SER A 15 20.48 16.69 49.89
N ASN A 16 20.61 18.01 50.09
CA ASN A 16 19.78 19.00 49.45
C ASN A 16 20.01 19.07 47.92
N ARG A 17 21.25 18.99 47.46
CA ARG A 17 21.60 18.94 46.04
C ARG A 17 21.10 17.66 45.38
N ALA A 18 21.27 16.53 46.03
CA ALA A 18 20.72 15.26 45.53
C ALA A 18 19.18 15.29 45.46
N SER A 19 18.51 15.86 46.47
CA SER A 19 17.06 15.99 46.49
C SER A 19 16.53 16.90 45.33
N VAL A 20 17.24 18.00 45.06
CA VAL A 20 16.91 18.88 43.93
C VAL A 20 17.06 18.17 42.58
N LEU A 21 18.14 17.39 42.40
CA LEU A 21 18.32 16.61 41.18
C LEU A 21 17.25 15.54 41.02
N VAL A 22 16.91 14.82 42.08
CA VAL A 22 15.83 13.81 42.07
C VAL A 22 14.48 14.46 41.75
N ALA A 23 14.17 15.61 42.37
CA ALA A 23 12.93 16.36 42.06
C ALA A 23 12.89 16.83 40.60
N PHE A 24 14.02 17.30 40.08
CA PHE A 24 14.12 17.69 38.66
C PHE A 24 13.87 16.53 37.70
N PHE A 25 14.53 15.39 37.94
CA PHE A 25 14.31 14.19 37.12
C PHE A 25 12.88 13.62 37.27
N ALA A 26 12.31 13.68 38.47
CA ALA A 26 10.95 13.26 38.70
C ALA A 26 9.94 14.14 37.92
N LEU A 27 10.18 15.47 37.91
CA LEU A 27 9.36 16.40 37.11
C LEU A 27 9.49 16.12 35.61
N LEU A 28 10.71 15.90 35.12
CA LEU A 28 10.91 15.53 33.70
C LEU A 28 10.21 14.21 33.35
N ALA A 29 10.32 13.20 34.20
CA ALA A 29 9.66 11.92 34.01
C ALA A 29 8.14 12.09 33.97
N LEU A 30 7.57 12.89 34.89
CA LEU A 30 6.14 13.16 34.93
C LEU A 30 5.64 13.87 33.66
N LEU A 31 6.38 14.86 33.15
CA LEU A 31 6.08 15.52 31.89
C LEU A 31 6.15 14.53 30.70
N PHE A 32 7.16 13.67 30.68
CA PHE A 32 7.35 12.67 29.62
C PHE A 32 6.23 11.63 29.64
N PHE A 33 5.89 11.08 30.80
CA PHE A 33 4.78 10.14 30.95
C PHE A 33 3.43 10.77 30.64
N GLY A 34 3.21 12.01 31.08
CA GLY A 34 2.00 12.77 30.72
C GLY A 34 1.86 12.95 29.21
N ARG A 35 2.97 13.25 28.52
CA ARG A 35 3.01 13.38 27.06
C ARG A 35 2.73 12.05 26.35
N LEU A 36 3.34 10.96 26.83
CA LEU A 36 3.09 9.61 26.29
C LEU A 36 1.63 9.20 26.47
N PHE A 37 1.08 9.41 27.66
CA PHE A 37 -0.31 9.11 27.95
C PHE A 37 -1.26 9.90 27.03
N TYR A 38 -1.00 11.20 26.84
CA TYR A 38 -1.76 12.03 25.92
C TYR A 38 -1.74 11.46 24.49
N LEU A 39 -0.56 11.11 23.96
CA LEU A 39 -0.42 10.55 22.61
C LEU A 39 -1.08 9.18 22.47
N GLN A 40 -0.96 8.33 23.49
CA GLN A 40 -1.48 6.95 23.40
C GLN A 40 -2.99 6.85 23.63
N VAL A 41 -3.56 7.71 24.46
CA VAL A 41 -4.98 7.62 24.83
C VAL A 41 -5.86 8.60 24.03
N ILE A 42 -5.41 9.84 23.88
CA ILE A 42 -6.25 10.88 23.26
C ILE A 42 -6.06 10.93 21.74
N VAL A 43 -4.83 10.78 21.27
CA VAL A 43 -4.52 10.98 19.84
C VAL A 43 -4.44 9.64 19.05
N SER A 44 -4.36 8.51 19.76
CA SER A 44 -4.25 7.18 19.13
C SER A 44 -5.42 6.86 18.19
N GLY A 45 -6.64 7.30 18.53
CA GLY A 45 -7.82 7.08 17.69
C GLY A 45 -7.73 7.76 16.32
N GLN A 46 -7.16 8.95 16.25
CA GLN A 46 -6.99 9.68 14.98
C GLN A 46 -5.89 9.05 14.12
N TYR A 47 -4.77 8.63 14.73
CA TYR A 47 -3.67 7.98 14.02
C TYR A 47 -4.03 6.57 13.54
N SER A 48 -4.84 5.82 14.30
CA SER A 48 -5.33 4.51 13.87
C SER A 48 -6.31 4.62 12.70
N ALA A 49 -7.18 5.63 12.67
CA ALA A 49 -8.05 5.91 11.55
C ALA A 49 -7.27 6.28 10.28
N MET A 50 -6.29 7.17 10.36
CA MET A 50 -5.39 7.51 9.25
C MET A 50 -4.56 6.32 8.77
N ALA A 51 -4.07 5.48 9.68
CA ALA A 51 -3.31 4.28 9.33
C ALA A 51 -4.18 3.21 8.65
N GLN A 52 -5.46 3.10 9.01
CA GLN A 52 -6.40 2.22 8.33
C GLN A 52 -6.75 2.74 6.93
N GLU A 53 -6.96 4.04 6.77
CA GLU A 53 -7.23 4.66 5.46
C GLU A 53 -6.07 4.44 4.47
N THR A 54 -4.83 4.49 4.95
CA THR A 54 -3.63 4.23 4.15
C THR A 54 -3.41 2.73 3.87
N ARG A 55 -3.93 1.83 4.71
CA ARG A 55 -3.79 0.37 4.55
C ARG A 55 -4.96 -0.29 3.83
N THR A 56 -6.12 0.35 3.81
CA THR A 56 -7.29 -0.16 3.11
C THR A 56 -7.23 0.34 1.67
N VAL A 57 -6.53 -0.38 0.82
CA VAL A 57 -6.79 -0.30 -0.62
C VAL A 57 -8.18 -0.91 -0.81
N SER A 58 -9.18 -0.07 -0.90
CA SER A 58 -10.54 -0.49 -1.22
C SER A 58 -10.54 -0.98 -2.67
N PHE A 59 -10.43 -2.27 -2.85
CA PHE A 59 -10.72 -2.88 -4.15
C PHE A 59 -12.23 -2.85 -4.33
N ASP A 60 -12.70 -1.87 -5.06
CA ASP A 60 -14.09 -1.81 -5.51
C ASP A 60 -14.31 -2.97 -6.50
N THR A 61 -14.70 -4.11 -5.95
CA THR A 61 -15.02 -5.28 -6.76
C THR A 61 -16.34 -5.01 -7.46
N THR A 62 -16.28 -4.51 -8.67
CA THR A 62 -17.47 -4.30 -9.49
C THR A 62 -18.19 -5.64 -9.67
N PRO A 63 -19.44 -5.78 -9.21
CA PRO A 63 -20.16 -7.03 -9.31
C PRO A 63 -20.32 -7.43 -10.79
N ARG A 64 -20.26 -8.73 -11.04
CA ARG A 64 -20.39 -9.30 -12.37
C ARG A 64 -21.76 -8.98 -12.95
N ARG A 65 -21.81 -8.34 -14.11
CA ARG A 65 -23.08 -8.04 -14.78
C ARG A 65 -23.71 -9.32 -15.31
N GLY A 66 -25.03 -9.45 -15.17
CA GLY A 66 -25.80 -10.58 -15.67
C GLY A 66 -25.75 -10.70 -17.20
N THR A 67 -26.09 -11.89 -17.70
CA THR A 67 -26.25 -12.17 -19.13
C THR A 67 -27.59 -11.60 -19.62
N ILE A 68 -27.60 -11.03 -20.81
CA ILE A 68 -28.79 -10.52 -21.48
C ILE A 68 -29.16 -11.49 -22.60
N TYR A 69 -30.41 -11.89 -22.64
CA TYR A 69 -30.96 -12.79 -23.65
C TYR A 69 -32.02 -12.09 -24.48
N ASP A 70 -32.20 -12.55 -25.69
CA ASP A 70 -33.37 -12.19 -26.52
C ASP A 70 -34.61 -13.01 -26.09
N ARG A 71 -35.76 -12.78 -26.78
CA ARG A 71 -37.01 -13.52 -26.54
C ARG A 71 -36.89 -15.03 -26.81
N ASN A 72 -35.91 -15.46 -27.58
CA ASN A 72 -35.68 -16.83 -28.01
C ASN A 72 -34.61 -17.52 -27.14
N GLY A 73 -34.07 -16.82 -26.14
CA GLY A 73 -33.01 -17.33 -25.28
C GLY A 73 -31.60 -17.20 -25.87
N THR A 74 -31.43 -16.49 -26.99
CA THR A 74 -30.09 -16.24 -27.55
C THR A 74 -29.34 -15.23 -26.71
N VAL A 75 -28.05 -15.49 -26.40
CA VAL A 75 -27.22 -14.58 -25.63
C VAL A 75 -26.88 -13.35 -26.49
N LEU A 76 -27.35 -12.18 -26.06
CA LEU A 76 -27.01 -10.89 -26.65
C LEU A 76 -25.77 -10.26 -26.06
N ALA A 77 -25.59 -10.40 -24.74
CA ALA A 77 -24.43 -9.89 -24.05
C ALA A 77 -24.14 -10.72 -22.79
N THR A 78 -22.88 -11.05 -22.55
CA THR A 78 -22.45 -11.78 -21.36
C THR A 78 -21.18 -11.19 -20.80
N SER A 79 -20.90 -11.44 -19.51
CA SER A 79 -19.63 -11.05 -18.87
C SER A 79 -18.74 -12.27 -18.79
N VAL A 80 -17.54 -12.17 -19.35
CA VAL A 80 -16.48 -13.17 -19.25
C VAL A 80 -15.42 -12.71 -18.30
N ASP A 81 -14.74 -13.67 -17.68
CA ASP A 81 -13.62 -13.38 -16.78
C ASP A 81 -12.46 -12.79 -17.58
N ALA A 82 -11.88 -11.75 -17.03
CA ALA A 82 -10.71 -11.08 -17.56
C ALA A 82 -9.77 -10.72 -16.43
N THR A 83 -8.55 -10.35 -16.75
CA THR A 83 -7.56 -9.93 -15.77
C THR A 83 -6.93 -8.62 -16.23
N THR A 84 -6.96 -7.62 -15.36
CA THR A 84 -6.23 -6.38 -15.59
C THR A 84 -4.81 -6.52 -15.05
N ILE A 85 -3.81 -6.25 -15.89
CA ILE A 85 -2.39 -6.33 -15.59
C ILE A 85 -1.89 -4.91 -15.38
N TYR A 86 -1.25 -4.66 -14.24
CA TYR A 86 -0.66 -3.37 -13.91
C TYR A 86 0.73 -3.54 -13.32
N ALA A 87 1.51 -2.49 -13.31
CA ALA A 87 2.83 -2.48 -12.72
C ALA A 87 3.00 -1.36 -11.69
N ASN A 88 3.88 -1.59 -10.73
CA ASN A 88 4.46 -0.58 -9.87
C ASN A 88 5.88 -0.28 -10.38
N PRO A 89 6.11 0.82 -11.11
CA PRO A 89 7.42 1.13 -11.68
C PRO A 89 8.54 1.22 -10.64
N ALA A 90 8.22 1.64 -9.41
CA ALA A 90 9.20 1.75 -8.33
C ALA A 90 9.80 0.39 -7.89
N GLU A 91 9.17 -0.72 -8.25
CA GLU A 91 9.60 -2.08 -7.90
C GLU A 91 10.26 -2.83 -9.06
N VAL A 92 10.26 -2.25 -10.27
CA VAL A 92 10.84 -2.85 -11.47
C VAL A 92 12.35 -2.60 -11.49
N ASP A 93 13.14 -3.68 -11.56
CA ASP A 93 14.60 -3.58 -11.54
C ASP A 93 15.19 -3.35 -12.94
N ASP A 94 14.61 -3.93 -13.99
CA ASP A 94 15.05 -3.82 -15.39
C ASP A 94 13.89 -3.49 -16.33
N PRO A 95 13.50 -2.20 -16.45
CA PRO A 95 12.38 -1.80 -17.30
C PRO A 95 12.52 -2.21 -18.77
N ALA A 96 13.74 -2.23 -19.32
CA ALA A 96 13.96 -2.56 -20.72
C ALA A 96 13.82 -4.06 -21.00
N GLY A 97 14.44 -4.91 -20.16
CA GLY A 97 14.34 -6.36 -20.29
C GLY A 97 12.93 -6.89 -20.00
N GLU A 98 12.24 -6.30 -19.01
CA GLU A 98 10.85 -6.68 -18.70
C GLU A 98 9.87 -6.22 -19.78
N ALA A 99 10.07 -5.01 -20.34
CA ALA A 99 9.26 -4.51 -21.45
C ALA A 99 9.32 -5.41 -22.69
N ALA A 100 10.49 -5.93 -23.01
CA ALA A 100 10.65 -6.86 -24.15
C ALA A 100 9.85 -8.15 -23.93
N LYS A 101 9.90 -8.74 -22.72
CA LYS A 101 9.14 -9.94 -22.37
C LYS A 101 7.63 -9.68 -22.36
N LEU A 102 7.20 -8.51 -21.88
CA LEU A 102 5.80 -8.12 -21.89
C LEU A 102 5.28 -7.93 -23.32
N ALA A 103 6.05 -7.31 -24.20
CA ALA A 103 5.69 -7.11 -25.59
C ALA A 103 5.52 -8.44 -26.34
N GLU A 104 6.33 -9.45 -26.05
CA GLU A 104 6.22 -10.79 -26.62
C GLU A 104 4.89 -11.47 -26.27
N VAL A 105 4.44 -11.36 -25.02
CA VAL A 105 3.23 -12.03 -24.53
C VAL A 105 1.96 -11.18 -24.73
N LEU A 106 2.02 -9.89 -24.43
CA LEU A 106 0.86 -8.99 -24.50
C LEU A 106 0.63 -8.41 -25.91
N GLY A 107 1.65 -8.50 -26.79
CA GLY A 107 1.69 -7.80 -28.06
C GLY A 107 1.93 -6.30 -27.88
N GLY A 108 2.17 -5.59 -28.98
CA GLY A 108 2.50 -4.17 -28.97
C GLY A 108 4.03 -3.92 -29.03
N GLU A 109 4.41 -2.66 -28.87
CA GLU A 109 5.82 -2.28 -28.93
C GLU A 109 6.48 -2.30 -27.55
N ALA A 110 7.70 -2.85 -27.48
CA ALA A 110 8.45 -2.88 -26.22
C ALA A 110 8.75 -1.47 -25.69
N ALA A 111 8.87 -0.47 -26.58
CA ALA A 111 9.11 0.92 -26.21
C ALA A 111 7.97 1.49 -25.35
N ASP A 112 6.70 1.17 -25.70
CA ASP A 112 5.54 1.64 -24.92
C ASP A 112 5.51 1.09 -23.49
N TYR A 113 5.88 -0.18 -23.35
CA TYR A 113 5.99 -0.81 -22.04
C TYR A 113 7.17 -0.27 -21.25
N GLN A 114 8.30 -0.04 -21.89
CA GLN A 114 9.47 0.55 -21.27
C GLN A 114 9.19 1.96 -20.75
N GLU A 115 8.51 2.81 -21.53
CA GLU A 115 8.10 4.14 -21.08
C GLU A 115 7.23 4.06 -19.84
N LYS A 116 6.24 3.15 -19.81
CA LYS A 116 5.37 2.94 -18.66
C LYS A 116 6.10 2.43 -17.43
N LEU A 117 7.04 1.50 -17.59
CA LEU A 117 7.81 0.90 -16.50
C LEU A 117 8.92 1.82 -15.96
N SER A 118 9.29 2.87 -16.70
CA SER A 118 10.31 3.87 -16.30
C SER A 118 9.72 5.09 -15.59
N GLN A 119 8.42 5.14 -15.34
CA GLN A 119 7.74 6.28 -14.69
C GLN A 119 7.96 6.27 -13.18
N GLU A 120 9.05 6.82 -12.67
CA GLU A 120 9.35 6.87 -11.23
C GLU A 120 8.36 7.68 -10.39
N SER A 121 7.55 8.54 -11.01
CA SER A 121 6.60 9.43 -10.31
C SER A 121 5.29 8.75 -9.90
N THR A 122 5.05 7.52 -10.33
CA THR A 122 3.81 6.79 -10.06
C THR A 122 4.10 5.38 -9.54
N THR A 123 3.25 4.91 -8.64
CA THR A 123 3.29 3.54 -8.11
C THR A 123 2.31 2.60 -8.79
N PHE A 124 1.56 3.11 -9.79
CA PHE A 124 0.52 2.34 -10.46
C PHE A 124 0.40 2.73 -11.94
N VAL A 125 0.65 1.80 -12.84
CA VAL A 125 0.52 1.98 -14.29
C VAL A 125 -0.16 0.77 -14.91
N TYR A 126 -1.20 1.00 -15.71
CA TYR A 126 -1.85 -0.08 -16.47
C TYR A 126 -0.96 -0.53 -17.63
N LEU A 127 -0.61 -1.81 -17.65
CA LEU A 127 0.04 -2.47 -18.79
C LEU A 127 -1.00 -2.94 -19.81
N LYS A 128 -1.98 -3.74 -19.36
CA LYS A 128 -3.11 -4.18 -20.19
C LYS A 128 -4.35 -4.36 -19.33
N ARG A 129 -5.43 -3.70 -19.73
CA ARG A 129 -6.74 -3.85 -19.06
C ARG A 129 -7.53 -4.97 -19.74
N GLN A 130 -8.28 -5.72 -18.94
CA GLN A 130 -9.21 -6.76 -19.39
C GLN A 130 -8.57 -7.77 -20.37
N ALA A 131 -7.33 -8.17 -20.06
CA ALA A 131 -6.63 -9.23 -20.80
C ALA A 131 -7.35 -10.57 -20.57
N ASP A 132 -7.22 -11.48 -21.53
CA ASP A 132 -7.69 -12.85 -21.38
C ASP A 132 -6.94 -13.55 -20.24
N VAL A 133 -7.63 -14.44 -19.53
CA VAL A 133 -7.09 -15.14 -18.36
C VAL A 133 -5.84 -15.94 -18.73
N GLU A 134 -5.83 -16.56 -19.91
CA GLU A 134 -4.68 -17.33 -20.41
C GLU A 134 -3.46 -16.44 -20.65
N VAL A 135 -3.64 -15.25 -21.21
CA VAL A 135 -2.57 -14.28 -21.43
C VAL A 135 -2.02 -13.77 -20.12
N ALA A 136 -2.92 -13.47 -19.16
CA ALA A 136 -2.50 -13.08 -17.82
C ALA A 136 -1.71 -14.19 -17.09
N ALA A 137 -2.10 -15.45 -17.29
CA ALA A 137 -1.38 -16.60 -16.74
C ALA A 137 0.04 -16.73 -17.33
N GLN A 138 0.22 -16.48 -18.64
CA GLN A 138 1.53 -16.46 -19.30
C GLN A 138 2.43 -15.36 -18.72
N VAL A 139 1.90 -14.15 -18.56
CA VAL A 139 2.66 -13.04 -17.92
C VAL A 139 3.03 -13.39 -16.48
N LYS A 140 2.13 -14.03 -15.73
CA LYS A 140 2.41 -14.48 -14.36
C LYS A 140 3.54 -15.50 -14.27
N GLN A 141 3.66 -16.39 -15.28
CA GLN A 141 4.75 -17.38 -15.37
C GLN A 141 6.11 -16.73 -15.61
N LEU A 142 6.17 -15.53 -16.20
CA LEU A 142 7.42 -14.80 -16.37
C LEU A 142 8.04 -14.34 -15.06
N GLY A 143 7.25 -14.28 -13.97
CA GLY A 143 7.72 -13.92 -12.63
C GLY A 143 8.32 -12.51 -12.53
N LEU A 144 7.79 -11.55 -13.30
CA LEU A 144 8.31 -10.19 -13.37
C LEU A 144 8.06 -9.46 -12.04
N LYS A 145 9.06 -8.75 -11.56
CA LYS A 145 8.99 -7.99 -10.31
C LYS A 145 8.24 -6.69 -10.54
N GLY A 146 7.35 -6.33 -9.61
CA GLY A 146 6.54 -5.11 -9.74
C GLY A 146 5.35 -5.24 -10.69
N VAL A 147 5.07 -6.43 -11.26
CA VAL A 147 3.89 -6.68 -12.10
C VAL A 147 2.84 -7.42 -11.30
N TYR A 148 1.62 -6.89 -11.32
CA TYR A 148 0.49 -7.34 -10.51
C TYR A 148 -0.77 -7.57 -11.35
N PHE A 149 -1.72 -8.31 -10.77
CA PHE A 149 -2.92 -8.78 -11.45
C PHE A 149 -4.16 -8.48 -10.61
N ILE A 150 -5.18 -7.90 -11.24
CA ILE A 150 -6.50 -7.66 -10.63
C ILE A 150 -7.52 -8.44 -11.44
N ALA A 151 -8.36 -9.23 -10.74
CA ALA A 151 -9.50 -9.88 -11.38
C ALA A 151 -10.46 -8.81 -11.91
N ASP A 152 -10.86 -8.93 -13.15
CA ASP A 152 -11.75 -8.01 -13.86
C ASP A 152 -12.76 -8.80 -14.69
N THR A 153 -13.71 -8.14 -15.32
CA THR A 153 -14.67 -8.76 -16.24
C THR A 153 -14.77 -7.95 -17.52
N ARG A 154 -14.84 -8.66 -18.64
CA ARG A 154 -15.05 -8.06 -19.95
C ARG A 154 -16.45 -8.41 -20.46
N ARG A 155 -17.11 -7.43 -21.05
CA ARG A 155 -18.41 -7.64 -21.71
C ARG A 155 -18.20 -8.16 -23.12
N GLU A 156 -18.83 -9.28 -23.45
CA GLU A 156 -18.84 -9.85 -24.80
C GLU A 156 -20.23 -9.80 -25.41
N TYR A 157 -20.26 -9.54 -26.71
CA TYR A 157 -21.48 -9.44 -27.52
C TYR A 157 -21.40 -10.45 -28.65
N PRO A 158 -21.82 -11.72 -28.45
CA PRO A 158 -21.70 -12.77 -29.47
C PRO A 158 -22.40 -12.48 -30.78
N CYS A 159 -23.49 -11.72 -30.73
CA CYS A 159 -24.28 -11.32 -31.92
C CYS A 159 -23.84 -9.94 -32.46
N GLY A 160 -22.65 -9.44 -32.13
CA GLY A 160 -22.20 -8.11 -32.49
C GLY A 160 -22.82 -7.02 -31.62
N ARG A 161 -22.60 -5.73 -31.98
CA ARG A 161 -23.10 -4.58 -31.20
C ARG A 161 -24.61 -4.32 -31.37
N ILE A 162 -25.43 -5.34 -31.45
CA ILE A 162 -26.88 -5.21 -31.51
C ILE A 162 -27.36 -5.12 -30.05
N GLY A 163 -27.58 -3.91 -29.54
CA GLY A 163 -28.13 -3.65 -28.21
C GLY A 163 -27.15 -3.06 -27.19
N GLY A 164 -26.05 -2.44 -27.63
CA GLY A 164 -25.13 -1.65 -26.79
C GLY A 164 -25.20 -0.17 -27.13
#